data_9ab31a712bdaa4ebed6b11a06dcfab75
#
_entry.id   9ab31a712bdaa4ebed6b11a06dcfab75
#
_cell.length_a   1.000
_cell.length_b   1.000
_cell.length_c   1.000
_cell.angle_alpha   90.00
_cell.angle_beta   90.00
_cell.angle_gamma   90.00
#
_symmetry.space_group_name_H-M   'P 1'
#
loop_
_entity.id
_entity.type
_entity.pdbx_description
1 polymer ?
#
loop_
_entity_poly.entity_id
_entity_poly.type
_entity_poly.pdbx_seq_one_letter_code
_entity_poly.pdbx_strand_id
1 'polypeptide(L)'
;YDVRFPELSKRLALDGADAILLPAAWVRGSLKEMHWEIMARARALENTVYVAALSEISARNIGCSMVVDPLGVPVSRAGAAEALITADMSRSVLEDARKVLPVLENMRFARPELKP
;
A
#
# COMPACT_ATOMS: atom_id res chain seq x y z
N TYR A 1 7.78 6.50 6.88
CA TYR A 1 9.04 5.94 6.33
C TYR A 1 8.95 4.42 6.09
N ASP A 2 8.10 3.74 6.85
CA ASP A 2 7.92 2.26 6.84
C ASP A 2 7.58 1.68 5.47
N VAL A 3 6.88 2.43 4.63
CA VAL A 3 6.54 2.01 3.26
C VAL A 3 7.77 1.69 2.39
N ARG A 4 8.95 2.19 2.76
CA ARG A 4 10.21 1.91 2.04
C ARG A 4 10.73 0.49 2.27
N PHE A 5 10.27 -0.16 3.33
CA PHE A 5 10.73 -1.48 3.73
C PHE A 5 9.63 -2.52 3.47
N PRO A 6 9.80 -3.41 2.49
CA PRO A 6 8.76 -4.36 2.08
C PRO A 6 8.46 -5.40 3.16
N GLU A 7 9.40 -5.66 4.07
CA GLU A 7 9.30 -6.71 5.06
C GLU A 7 8.11 -6.53 6.01
N LEU A 8 7.83 -5.28 6.42
CA LEU A 8 6.71 -4.99 7.29
C LEU A 8 5.37 -5.33 6.63
N SER A 9 5.18 -4.87 5.39
CA SER A 9 3.96 -5.17 4.63
C SER A 9 3.82 -6.67 4.36
N LYS A 10 4.93 -7.34 4.04
CA LYS A 10 4.97 -8.79 3.88
C LYS A 10 4.57 -9.50 5.17
N ARG A 11 5.09 -9.06 6.32
CA ARG A 11 4.76 -9.64 7.61
C ARG A 11 3.27 -9.51 7.93
N LEU A 12 2.69 -8.32 7.72
CA LEU A 12 1.27 -8.08 7.95
C LEU A 12 0.39 -8.98 7.06
N ALA A 13 0.74 -9.12 5.79
CA ALA A 13 0.01 -10.00 4.87
C ALA A 13 0.09 -11.48 5.29
N LEU A 14 1.26 -11.95 5.72
CA LEU A 14 1.45 -13.31 6.24
C LEU A 14 0.72 -13.54 7.57
N ASP A 15 0.50 -12.49 8.35
CA ASP A 15 -0.31 -12.52 9.58
C ASP A 15 -1.83 -12.47 9.28
N GLY A 16 -2.22 -12.41 8.00
CA GLY A 16 -3.61 -12.50 7.56
C GLY A 16 -4.27 -11.15 7.25
N ALA A 17 -3.52 -10.07 7.09
CA ALA A 17 -4.09 -8.79 6.70
C ALA A 17 -4.68 -8.86 5.30
N ASP A 18 -5.91 -8.39 5.12
CA ASP A 18 -6.59 -8.20 3.85
C ASP A 18 -6.40 -6.77 3.32
N ALA A 19 -6.16 -5.82 4.23
CA ALA A 19 -5.87 -4.43 3.93
C ALA A 19 -4.80 -3.87 4.87
N ILE A 20 -3.95 -3.00 4.34
CA ILE A 20 -2.94 -2.27 5.11
C ILE A 20 -3.31 -0.78 5.10
N LEU A 21 -3.48 -0.21 6.28
CA LEU A 21 -3.68 1.22 6.46
C LEU A 21 -2.31 1.87 6.73
N LEU A 22 -1.91 2.78 5.88
CA LEU A 22 -0.60 3.43 5.90
C LEU A 22 -0.74 4.94 6.08
N PRO A 23 -0.94 5.45 7.30
CA PRO A 23 -0.89 6.88 7.55
C PRO A 23 0.55 7.39 7.46
N ALA A 24 0.75 8.54 6.81
CA ALA A 24 2.07 9.10 6.58
C ALA A 24 2.06 10.63 6.51
N ALA A 25 3.21 11.22 6.82
CA ALA A 25 3.57 12.59 6.54
C ALA A 25 4.69 12.58 5.47
N TRP A 26 4.31 12.37 4.21
CA TRP A 26 5.27 12.21 3.11
C TRP A 26 5.76 13.57 2.63
N VAL A 27 7.00 13.89 2.97
CA VAL A 27 7.60 15.20 2.73
C VAL A 27 7.77 15.49 1.25
N ARG A 28 7.47 16.73 0.84
CA ARG A 28 7.70 17.25 -0.53
C ARG A 28 9.16 17.17 -0.92
N GLY A 29 9.44 17.09 -2.19
CA GLY A 29 10.77 17.06 -2.75
C GLY A 29 10.77 16.45 -4.15
N SER A 30 11.93 16.40 -4.78
CA SER A 30 12.07 15.83 -6.12
C SER A 30 11.62 14.38 -6.17
N LEU A 31 10.74 14.04 -7.12
CA LEU A 31 10.19 12.71 -7.37
C LEU A 31 9.42 12.07 -6.20
N LYS A 32 9.06 12.85 -5.18
CA LYS A 32 8.43 12.30 -3.95
C LYS A 32 7.04 11.73 -4.20
N GLU A 33 6.24 12.37 -5.06
CA GLU A 33 4.94 11.87 -5.46
C GLU A 33 5.06 10.52 -6.21
N MET A 34 6.02 10.43 -7.13
CA MET A 34 6.29 9.20 -7.86
C MET A 34 6.77 8.07 -6.92
N HIS A 35 7.68 8.36 -5.99
CA HIS A 35 8.15 7.37 -5.01
C HIS A 35 6.99 6.88 -4.12
N TRP A 36 6.12 7.79 -3.68
CA TRP A 36 4.94 7.46 -2.88
C TRP A 36 4.02 6.48 -3.61
N GLU A 37 3.67 6.80 -4.86
CA GLU A 37 2.81 5.95 -5.68
C GLU A 37 3.45 4.58 -5.94
N ILE A 38 4.71 4.55 -6.39
CA ILE A 38 5.41 3.30 -6.69
C ILE A 38 5.41 2.38 -5.47
N MET A 39 5.73 2.90 -4.29
CA MET A 39 5.82 2.08 -3.08
C MET A 39 4.45 1.61 -2.61
N ALA A 40 3.44 2.47 -2.59
CA ALA A 40 2.09 2.07 -2.19
C ALA A 40 1.53 0.96 -3.09
N ARG A 41 1.72 1.09 -4.40
CA ARG A 41 1.31 0.09 -5.39
C ARG A 41 2.10 -1.22 -5.26
N ALA A 42 3.41 -1.12 -5.05
CA ALA A 42 4.25 -2.29 -4.83
C ALA A 42 3.80 -3.07 -3.59
N ARG A 43 3.52 -2.38 -2.45
CA ARG A 43 3.06 -3.05 -1.22
C ARG A 43 1.74 -3.79 -1.42
N ALA A 44 0.82 -3.24 -2.21
CA ALA A 44 -0.43 -3.91 -2.56
C ALA A 44 -0.19 -5.15 -3.43
N LEU A 45 0.52 -4.97 -4.54
CA LEU A 45 0.72 -6.00 -5.56
C LEU A 45 1.56 -7.19 -5.05
N GLU A 46 2.69 -6.93 -4.41
CA GLU A 46 3.61 -7.98 -3.92
C GLU A 46 3.07 -8.82 -2.76
N ASN A 47 1.95 -8.36 -2.16
CA ASN A 47 1.30 -9.02 -1.04
C ASN A 47 -0.15 -9.42 -1.33
N THR A 48 -0.68 -9.05 -2.49
CA THR A 48 -2.10 -9.24 -2.87
C THR A 48 -3.05 -8.81 -1.75
N VAL A 49 -2.91 -7.56 -1.30
CA VAL A 49 -3.73 -6.91 -0.27
C VAL A 49 -4.17 -5.53 -0.74
N TYR A 50 -5.24 -4.98 -0.17
CA TYR A 50 -5.53 -3.56 -0.33
C TYR A 50 -4.52 -2.72 0.44
N VAL A 51 -4.16 -1.54 -0.10
CA VAL A 51 -3.36 -0.55 0.62
C VAL A 51 -4.06 0.80 0.58
N ALA A 52 -4.44 1.31 1.75
CA ALA A 52 -4.89 2.69 1.91
C ALA A 52 -3.71 3.54 2.35
N ALA A 53 -3.04 4.18 1.39
CA ALA A 53 -1.90 5.05 1.61
C ALA A 53 -2.40 6.49 1.83
N LEU A 54 -2.38 6.94 3.07
CA LEU A 54 -2.97 8.20 3.53
C LEU A 54 -1.86 9.18 3.89
N SER A 55 -1.61 10.17 3.05
CA SER A 55 -0.59 11.18 3.31
C SER A 55 -1.21 12.52 3.68
N GLU A 56 -0.71 13.12 4.76
CA GLU A 56 -1.04 14.47 5.14
C GLU A 56 -0.79 15.44 3.99
N ILE A 57 -1.71 16.41 3.81
CA ILE A 57 -1.50 17.55 2.93
C ILE A 57 -1.17 18.80 3.75
N SER A 58 -0.03 19.42 3.47
CA SER A 58 0.41 20.67 4.09
C SER A 58 1.44 21.37 3.21
N ALA A 59 1.94 22.52 3.65
CA ALA A 59 3.08 23.17 2.98
C ALA A 59 4.31 22.25 2.89
N ARG A 60 4.48 21.33 3.84
CA ARG A 60 5.61 20.41 3.94
C ARG A 60 5.35 19.05 3.27
N ASN A 61 4.13 18.56 3.29
CA ASN A 61 3.77 17.20 2.87
C ASN A 61 2.94 17.22 1.59
N ILE A 62 3.03 16.13 0.80
CA ILE A 62 2.50 16.08 -0.57
C ILE A 62 0.98 15.90 -0.65
N GLY A 63 0.32 15.34 0.35
CA GLY A 63 -1.02 14.77 0.18
C GLY A 63 -0.97 13.52 -0.70
N CYS A 64 -1.70 13.54 -1.82
CA CYS A 64 -1.71 12.43 -2.79
C CYS A 64 -2.11 11.08 -2.17
N SER A 65 -3.04 11.10 -1.22
CA SER A 65 -3.61 9.88 -0.64
C SER A 65 -4.25 9.01 -1.72
N MET A 66 -4.16 7.69 -1.56
CA MET A 66 -4.75 6.76 -2.50
C MET A 66 -5.17 5.46 -1.83
N VAL A 67 -6.15 4.78 -2.43
CA VAL A 67 -6.46 3.39 -2.14
C VAL A 67 -6.07 2.55 -3.34
N VAL A 68 -5.29 1.51 -3.11
CA VAL A 68 -4.76 0.60 -4.13
C VAL A 68 -5.36 -0.78 -3.92
N ASP A 69 -5.82 -1.41 -4.99
CA ASP A 69 -6.37 -2.77 -4.96
C ASP A 69 -5.25 -3.84 -4.89
N PRO A 70 -5.60 -5.12 -4.63
CA PRO A 70 -4.61 -6.20 -4.53
C PRO A 70 -3.79 -6.48 -5.79
N LEU A 71 -4.18 -5.93 -6.95
CA LEU A 71 -3.43 -6.02 -8.22
C LEU A 71 -2.59 -4.77 -8.50
N GLY A 72 -2.45 -3.87 -7.51
CA GLY A 72 -1.63 -2.67 -7.62
C GLY A 72 -2.29 -1.54 -8.39
N VAL A 73 -3.61 -1.58 -8.61
CA VAL A 73 -4.36 -0.54 -9.31
C VAL A 73 -4.92 0.47 -8.31
N PRO A 74 -4.62 1.76 -8.45
CA PRO A 74 -5.27 2.78 -7.63
C PRO A 74 -6.75 2.90 -7.98
N VAL A 75 -7.63 2.59 -7.04
CA VAL A 75 -9.10 2.63 -7.20
C VAL A 75 -9.70 3.95 -6.73
N SER A 76 -8.97 4.70 -5.91
CA SER A 76 -9.35 6.05 -5.48
C SER A 76 -8.10 6.88 -5.21
N ARG A 77 -8.12 8.17 -5.57
CA ARG A 77 -6.98 9.07 -5.41
C ARG A 77 -7.42 10.47 -4.98
N ALA A 78 -6.64 11.08 -4.08
CA ALA A 78 -6.63 12.52 -3.85
C ALA A 78 -5.50 13.17 -4.64
N GLY A 79 -5.66 14.44 -4.96
CA GLY A 79 -4.59 15.28 -5.50
C GLY A 79 -3.70 15.89 -4.41
N ALA A 80 -3.09 17.03 -4.74
CA ALA A 80 -2.27 17.83 -3.83
C ALA A 80 -3.08 18.89 -3.07
N ALA A 81 -4.38 18.69 -2.88
CA ALA A 81 -5.29 19.53 -2.12
C ALA A 81 -6.03 18.68 -1.08
N GLU A 82 -6.55 19.35 -0.04
CA GLU A 82 -7.39 18.70 0.95
C GLU A 82 -8.63 18.08 0.29
N ALA A 83 -8.89 16.81 0.56
CA ALA A 83 -9.99 16.07 -0.03
C ALA A 83 -10.45 14.91 0.86
N LEU A 84 -11.73 14.58 0.76
CA LEU A 84 -12.28 13.32 1.23
C LEU A 84 -12.39 12.37 0.03
N ILE A 85 -11.76 11.22 0.11
CA ILE A 85 -11.89 10.16 -0.88
C ILE A 85 -12.53 8.93 -0.25
N THR A 86 -13.26 8.17 -1.04
CA THR A 86 -13.87 6.90 -0.63
C THR A 86 -13.47 5.80 -1.60
N ALA A 87 -13.40 4.57 -1.10
CA ALA A 87 -13.17 3.40 -1.92
C ALA A 87 -13.85 2.18 -1.29
N ASP A 88 -14.40 1.31 -2.12
CA ASP A 88 -14.89 0.02 -1.69
C ASP A 88 -13.76 -1.02 -1.72
N MET A 89 -13.61 -1.76 -0.63
CA MET A 89 -12.68 -2.89 -0.53
C MET A 89 -13.51 -4.17 -0.54
N SER A 90 -13.48 -4.90 -1.66
CA SER A 90 -14.25 -6.12 -1.86
C SER A 90 -13.45 -7.37 -1.53
N ARG A 91 -14.04 -8.26 -0.71
CA ARG A 91 -13.44 -9.57 -0.42
C ARG A 91 -13.32 -10.43 -1.67
N SER A 92 -14.31 -10.38 -2.57
CA SER A 92 -14.27 -11.15 -3.82
C SER A 92 -13.11 -10.72 -4.71
N VAL A 93 -12.86 -9.42 -4.86
CA VAL A 93 -11.70 -8.89 -5.60
C VAL A 93 -10.38 -9.35 -4.97
N LEU A 94 -10.29 -9.34 -3.65
CA LEU A 94 -9.11 -9.83 -2.93
C LEU A 94 -8.86 -11.32 -3.19
N GLU A 95 -9.88 -12.14 -3.07
CA GLU A 95 -9.80 -13.59 -3.28
C GLU A 95 -9.45 -13.94 -4.73
N ASP A 96 -10.03 -13.25 -5.70
CA ASP A 96 -9.73 -13.45 -7.12
C ASP A 96 -8.30 -13.02 -7.45
N ALA A 97 -7.83 -11.90 -6.90
CA ALA A 97 -6.45 -11.47 -7.04
C ALA A 97 -5.46 -12.53 -6.51
N ARG A 98 -5.74 -13.11 -5.34
CA ARG A 98 -4.91 -14.17 -4.73
C ARG A 98 -4.90 -15.47 -5.55
N LYS A 99 -6.00 -15.81 -6.23
CA LYS A 99 -6.05 -16.96 -7.15
C LYS A 99 -5.20 -16.72 -8.41
N VAL A 100 -5.29 -15.51 -8.99
CA VAL A 100 -4.55 -15.15 -10.20
C VAL A 100 -3.06 -14.95 -9.92
N LEU A 101 -2.73 -14.39 -8.76
CA LEU A 101 -1.38 -14.06 -8.31
C LEU A 101 -1.12 -14.66 -6.91
N PRO A 102 -0.84 -15.96 -6.77
CA PRO A 102 -0.63 -16.61 -5.48
C PRO A 102 0.78 -16.32 -4.91
N VAL A 103 1.14 -15.05 -4.79
CA VAL A 103 2.50 -14.60 -4.43
C VAL A 103 2.91 -15.01 -3.03
N LEU A 104 1.96 -15.05 -2.07
CA LEU A 104 2.25 -15.45 -0.71
C LEU A 104 2.50 -16.96 -0.57
N GLU A 105 1.87 -17.77 -1.43
CA GLU A 105 2.08 -19.23 -1.48
C GLU A 105 3.40 -19.58 -2.18
N ASN A 106 3.77 -18.81 -3.22
CA ASN A 106 4.94 -19.08 -4.06
C ASN A 106 6.24 -18.47 -3.53
N MET A 107 6.18 -17.74 -2.42
CA MET A 107 7.38 -17.15 -1.82
C MET A 107 8.37 -18.22 -1.35
N ARG A 108 9.67 -17.93 -1.50
CA ARG A 108 10.74 -18.88 -1.15
C ARG A 108 11.47 -18.53 0.15
N PHE A 109 11.30 -17.30 0.62
CA PHE A 109 11.94 -16.86 1.86
C PHE A 109 11.00 -17.05 3.04
N ALA A 110 11.59 -17.34 4.20
CA ALA A 110 10.87 -17.43 5.45
C ALA A 110 10.19 -16.11 5.82
N ARG A 111 9.27 -16.17 6.76
CA ARG A 111 8.57 -15.02 7.30
C ARG A 111 9.55 -13.98 7.84
N PRO A 112 9.45 -12.70 7.47
CA PRO A 112 10.31 -11.65 7.99
C PRO A 112 10.19 -11.52 9.51
N GLU A 113 11.29 -11.33 10.19
CA GLU A 113 11.37 -11.14 11.62
C GLU A 113 12.07 -9.82 11.95
N LEU A 114 11.67 -9.21 13.07
CA LEU A 114 12.33 -8.02 13.58
C LEU A 114 13.73 -8.38 14.07
N LYS A 115 14.67 -7.48 13.86
CA LYS A 115 15.98 -7.60 14.50
C LYS A 115 15.81 -7.48 16.00
N PRO A 116 16.56 -8.23 16.79
CA PRO A 116 16.60 -8.08 18.23
C PRO A 116 17.11 -6.72 18.66
#